data_ffa5405bebce164897de0b9990f37d1e
#
_entry.id   ffa5405bebce164897de0b9990f37d1e
#
_cell.length_a   1.000
_cell.length_b   1.000
_cell.length_c   1.000
_cell.angle_alpha   90.00
_cell.angle_beta   90.00
_cell.angle_gamma   90.00
#
_symmetry.space_group_name_H-M   'P 1'
#
loop_
_entity.id
_entity.type
_entity.pdbx_description
1 polymer ?
#
loop_
_entity_poly.entity_id
_entity_poly.type
_entity_poly.pdbx_seq_one_letter_code
_entity_poly.pdbx_strand_id
1 'polypeptide(L)'
;MQIDEFSYEMKDKMKRINIDITDKQVKKFFSYMNLLIEWNKKINLTTIIEPKEIIIKHFVDCGTILKYLKDGENIIDIGTGAGFPGIPIKILNENLNVTLVDSLNKRINFLNEVCIALDLENIELIHSRAEDLAKNKSYRENFDKSVSRAVANLTTLAEYDLPFIKKGGQMIAMKGFEIDEELQNAEKAINILGGKIIEVNKFTLIDTDNKRSIVLIDKVKPTPKQFPRKAGKPLKEPIK
;
A
#
# COMPACT_ATOMS: atom_id res chain seq x y z
N MET A 1 0.23 -15.72 20.44
CA MET A 1 1.64 -15.99 20.03
C MET A 1 2.57 -15.21 20.95
N GLN A 2 3.61 -15.83 21.47
CA GLN A 2 4.63 -15.16 22.27
C GLN A 2 5.68 -14.50 21.36
N ILE A 3 6.42 -13.53 21.91
CA ILE A 3 7.38 -12.74 21.11
C ILE A 3 8.50 -13.60 20.49
N ASP A 4 8.98 -14.63 21.20
CA ASP A 4 10.06 -15.49 20.68
C ASP A 4 9.60 -16.33 19.48
N GLU A 5 8.38 -16.90 19.55
CA GLU A 5 7.76 -17.62 18.44
C GLU A 5 7.53 -16.67 17.26
N PHE A 6 6.99 -15.46 17.52
CA PHE A 6 6.78 -14.45 16.49
C PHE A 6 8.10 -14.05 15.83
N SER A 7 9.15 -13.84 16.63
CA SER A 7 10.48 -13.46 16.13
C SER A 7 11.04 -14.51 15.18
N TYR A 8 10.96 -15.77 15.57
CA TYR A 8 11.42 -16.89 14.75
C TYR A 8 10.66 -16.93 13.40
N GLU A 9 9.33 -16.97 13.46
CA GLU A 9 8.47 -17.03 12.26
C GLU A 9 8.71 -15.82 11.35
N MET A 10 8.72 -14.61 11.90
CA MET A 10 8.87 -13.38 11.13
C MET A 10 10.22 -13.30 10.42
N LYS A 11 11.33 -13.64 11.11
CA LYS A 11 12.66 -13.67 10.52
C LYS A 11 12.79 -14.73 9.43
N ASP A 12 12.30 -15.95 9.69
CA ASP A 12 12.32 -17.03 8.69
C ASP A 12 11.57 -16.61 7.42
N LYS A 13 10.34 -16.12 7.56
CA LYS A 13 9.52 -15.77 6.40
C LYS A 13 10.07 -14.57 5.62
N MET A 14 10.57 -13.54 6.30
CA MET A 14 11.21 -12.39 5.63
C MET A 14 12.49 -12.78 4.90
N LYS A 15 13.33 -13.62 5.50
CA LYS A 15 14.54 -14.13 4.84
C LYS A 15 14.25 -14.89 3.56
N ARG A 16 13.15 -15.64 3.51
CA ARG A 16 12.74 -16.39 2.30
C ARG A 16 12.28 -15.52 1.15
N ILE A 17 11.98 -14.25 1.40
CA ILE A 17 11.75 -13.22 0.36
C ILE A 17 12.95 -12.27 0.23
N ASN A 18 14.12 -12.69 0.70
CA ASN A 18 15.41 -11.96 0.65
C ASN A 18 15.38 -10.63 1.44
N ILE A 19 14.70 -10.59 2.57
CA ILE A 19 14.70 -9.44 3.48
C ILE A 19 15.23 -9.90 4.84
N ASP A 20 16.38 -9.34 5.24
CA ASP A 20 16.90 -9.49 6.58
C ASP A 20 16.30 -8.41 7.49
N ILE A 21 15.70 -8.82 8.61
CA ILE A 21 15.09 -7.91 9.57
C ILE A 21 15.79 -7.94 10.91
N THR A 22 15.92 -6.76 11.52
CA THR A 22 16.54 -6.58 12.84
C THR A 22 15.56 -6.89 13.98
N ASP A 23 16.10 -7.12 15.19
CA ASP A 23 15.26 -7.32 16.38
C ASP A 23 14.39 -6.08 16.68
N LYS A 24 14.84 -4.87 16.36
CA LYS A 24 14.06 -3.64 16.47
C LYS A 24 12.82 -3.69 15.56
N GLN A 25 13.00 -4.09 14.31
CA GLN A 25 11.90 -4.25 13.35
C GLN A 25 10.93 -5.37 13.76
N VAL A 26 11.44 -6.51 14.23
CA VAL A 26 10.62 -7.60 14.77
C VAL A 26 9.73 -7.11 15.91
N LYS A 27 10.28 -6.35 16.86
CA LYS A 27 9.51 -5.77 17.97
C LYS A 27 8.42 -4.81 17.48
N LYS A 28 8.73 -3.97 16.49
CA LYS A 28 7.73 -3.08 15.86
C LYS A 28 6.60 -3.89 15.20
N PHE A 29 6.91 -4.92 14.42
CA PHE A 29 5.89 -5.78 13.82
C PHE A 29 5.04 -6.53 14.84
N PHE A 30 5.65 -7.01 15.93
CA PHE A 30 4.91 -7.67 17.00
C PHE A 30 3.93 -6.73 17.70
N SER A 31 4.36 -5.51 18.02
CA SER A 31 3.50 -4.48 18.61
C SER A 31 2.37 -4.09 17.65
N TYR A 32 2.67 -3.94 16.37
CA TYR A 32 1.67 -3.65 15.34
C TYR A 32 0.62 -4.75 15.21
N MET A 33 1.04 -6.02 15.19
CA MET A 33 0.12 -7.16 15.18
C MET A 33 -0.83 -7.14 16.38
N ASN A 34 -0.32 -6.90 17.58
CA ASN A 34 -1.15 -6.86 18.79
C ASN A 34 -2.17 -5.72 18.76
N LEU A 35 -1.74 -4.52 18.34
CA LEU A 35 -2.64 -3.38 18.15
C LEU A 35 -3.70 -3.66 17.08
N LEU A 36 -3.32 -4.27 15.96
CA LEU A 36 -4.25 -4.66 14.89
C LEU A 36 -5.33 -5.60 15.41
N ILE A 37 -4.94 -6.65 16.14
CA ILE A 37 -5.88 -7.63 16.72
C ILE A 37 -6.80 -6.97 17.76
N GLU A 38 -6.26 -6.10 18.61
CA GLU A 38 -7.05 -5.39 19.61
C GLU A 38 -8.07 -4.44 18.99
N TRP A 39 -7.62 -3.59 18.06
CA TRP A 39 -8.49 -2.64 17.39
C TRP A 39 -9.52 -3.30 16.48
N ASN A 40 -9.17 -4.46 15.90
CA ASN A 40 -10.09 -5.21 15.05
C ASN A 40 -11.35 -5.70 15.81
N LYS A 41 -11.28 -5.81 17.15
CA LYS A 41 -12.46 -6.09 18.00
C LYS A 41 -13.44 -4.92 18.07
N LYS A 42 -12.98 -3.69 17.77
CA LYS A 42 -13.75 -2.45 17.86
C LYS A 42 -14.21 -1.96 16.48
N ILE A 43 -13.34 -2.10 15.48
CA ILE A 43 -13.60 -1.68 14.11
C ILE A 43 -13.07 -2.74 13.14
N ASN A 44 -13.82 -3.03 12.08
CA ASN A 44 -13.41 -4.02 11.08
C ASN A 44 -12.24 -3.50 10.24
N LEU A 45 -11.01 -3.85 10.64
CA LEU A 45 -9.77 -3.50 9.94
C LEU A 45 -9.37 -4.57 8.94
N THR A 46 -9.49 -5.85 9.35
CA THR A 46 -9.13 -7.02 8.55
C THR A 46 -9.95 -8.24 8.97
N THR A 47 -10.13 -9.17 8.05
CA THR A 47 -10.68 -10.50 8.34
C THR A 47 -9.63 -11.50 8.83
N ILE A 48 -8.35 -11.16 8.68
CA ILE A 48 -7.20 -12.00 9.05
C ILE A 48 -6.76 -11.61 10.45
N ILE A 49 -7.02 -12.48 11.44
CA ILE A 49 -6.74 -12.24 12.86
C ILE A 49 -5.77 -13.26 13.47
N GLU A 50 -5.53 -14.37 12.79
CA GLU A 50 -4.60 -15.39 13.25
C GLU A 50 -3.16 -14.90 13.08
N PRO A 51 -2.31 -14.89 14.14
CA PRO A 51 -0.97 -14.32 14.09
C PRO A 51 -0.08 -14.84 12.96
N LYS A 52 -0.07 -16.14 12.68
CA LYS A 52 0.73 -16.71 11.58
C LYS A 52 0.23 -16.24 10.21
N GLU A 53 -1.08 -16.09 10.07
CA GLU A 53 -1.65 -15.54 8.84
C GLU A 53 -1.34 -14.04 8.66
N ILE A 54 -1.36 -13.26 9.77
CA ILE A 54 -0.97 -11.83 9.73
C ILE A 54 0.48 -11.69 9.26
N ILE A 55 1.40 -12.51 9.80
CA ILE A 55 2.80 -12.50 9.38
C ILE A 55 2.88 -12.71 7.86
N ILE A 56 2.26 -13.73 7.33
CA ILE A 56 2.41 -14.10 5.91
C ILE A 56 1.58 -13.20 5.00
N LYS A 57 0.27 -13.12 5.27
CA LYS A 57 -0.70 -12.48 4.35
C LYS A 57 -0.75 -10.95 4.48
N HIS A 58 -0.12 -10.39 5.53
CA HIS A 58 -0.01 -8.94 5.67
C HIS A 58 1.46 -8.49 5.63
N PHE A 59 2.31 -8.90 6.57
CA PHE A 59 3.63 -8.32 6.70
C PHE A 59 4.58 -8.76 5.58
N VAL A 60 4.66 -10.07 5.33
CA VAL A 60 5.49 -10.63 4.25
C VAL A 60 4.97 -10.21 2.88
N ASP A 61 3.64 -10.27 2.67
CA ASP A 61 3.00 -9.81 1.44
C ASP A 61 3.39 -8.36 1.13
N CYS A 62 3.30 -7.45 2.11
CA CYS A 62 3.76 -6.05 1.95
C CYS A 62 5.27 -5.93 1.71
N GLY A 63 6.09 -6.80 2.32
CA GLY A 63 7.54 -6.83 2.10
C GLY A 63 7.93 -7.09 0.64
N THR A 64 7.10 -7.79 -0.13
CA THR A 64 7.39 -8.14 -1.53
C THR A 64 7.61 -6.93 -2.44
N ILE A 65 7.10 -5.75 -2.07
CA ILE A 65 7.28 -4.51 -2.86
C ILE A 65 8.52 -3.72 -2.45
N LEU A 66 9.22 -4.09 -1.36
CA LEU A 66 10.36 -3.33 -0.85
C LEU A 66 11.47 -3.16 -1.90
N LYS A 67 11.70 -4.17 -2.74
CA LYS A 67 12.69 -4.14 -3.83
C LYS A 67 12.46 -3.05 -4.88
N TYR A 68 11.27 -2.47 -4.92
CA TYR A 68 10.92 -1.37 -5.83
C TYR A 68 11.04 0.01 -5.19
N LEU A 69 11.39 0.09 -3.90
CA LEU A 69 11.48 1.33 -3.12
C LEU A 69 12.94 1.67 -2.82
N LYS A 70 13.25 2.96 -2.77
CA LYS A 70 14.59 3.48 -2.48
C LYS A 70 14.55 4.41 -1.27
N ASP A 71 15.67 4.50 -0.55
CA ASP A 71 15.84 5.42 0.56
C ASP A 71 15.53 6.86 0.16
N GLY A 72 14.84 7.58 1.04
CA GLY A 72 14.48 8.98 0.86
C GLY A 72 13.31 9.24 -0.08
N GLU A 73 12.72 8.22 -0.71
CA GLU A 73 11.53 8.41 -1.57
C GLU A 73 10.30 8.86 -0.77
N ASN A 74 9.51 9.75 -1.38
CA ASN A 74 8.20 10.16 -0.89
C ASN A 74 7.15 9.18 -1.44
N ILE A 75 6.53 8.42 -0.55
CA ILE A 75 5.55 7.39 -0.88
C ILE A 75 4.17 7.82 -0.41
N ILE A 76 3.14 7.61 -1.22
CA ILE A 76 1.75 7.77 -0.81
C ILE A 76 1.04 6.40 -0.87
N ASP A 77 0.33 6.03 0.21
CA ASP A 77 -0.49 4.82 0.30
C ASP A 77 -1.97 5.22 0.28
N ILE A 78 -2.64 4.96 -0.83
CA ILE A 78 -4.01 5.37 -1.06
C ILE A 78 -4.99 4.26 -0.65
N GLY A 79 -5.91 4.60 0.25
CA GLY A 79 -6.84 3.64 0.82
C GLY A 79 -6.13 2.66 1.74
N THR A 80 -5.21 3.16 2.53
CA THR A 80 -4.27 2.39 3.35
C THR A 80 -4.93 1.40 4.32
N GLY A 81 -6.19 1.62 4.70
CA GLY A 81 -6.95 0.75 5.57
C GLY A 81 -6.34 0.62 6.97
N ALA A 82 -5.88 -0.56 7.29
CA ALA A 82 -5.14 -0.83 8.52
C ALA A 82 -3.64 -0.48 8.42
N GLY A 83 -3.22 0.27 7.39
CA GLY A 83 -1.83 0.65 7.18
C GLY A 83 -1.07 -0.25 6.20
N PHE A 84 -1.76 -0.97 5.33
CA PHE A 84 -1.15 -1.90 4.39
C PHE A 84 -1.20 -1.39 2.94
N PRO A 85 -0.02 -1.26 2.27
CA PRO A 85 1.29 -1.72 2.67
C PRO A 85 2.15 -0.67 3.42
N GLY A 86 1.68 0.56 3.64
CA GLY A 86 2.46 1.71 4.08
C GLY A 86 3.23 1.52 5.40
N ILE A 87 2.60 1.00 6.46
CA ILE A 87 3.27 0.75 7.75
C ILE A 87 4.34 -0.34 7.64
N PRO A 88 4.08 -1.54 7.06
CA PRO A 88 5.12 -2.55 6.88
C PRO A 88 6.34 -2.07 6.11
N ILE A 89 6.16 -1.37 4.99
CA ILE A 89 7.32 -0.85 4.22
C ILE A 89 8.10 0.20 5.01
N LYS A 90 7.42 1.02 5.82
CA LYS A 90 8.07 2.00 6.71
C LYS A 90 8.86 1.34 7.83
N ILE A 91 8.35 0.25 8.42
CA ILE A 91 9.10 -0.54 9.42
C ILE A 91 10.34 -1.17 8.78
N LEU A 92 10.22 -1.69 7.55
CA LEU A 92 11.31 -2.33 6.81
C LEU A 92 12.35 -1.33 6.30
N ASN A 93 11.93 -0.12 5.95
CA ASN A 93 12.81 0.95 5.49
C ASN A 93 12.44 2.28 6.17
N GLU A 94 13.14 2.60 7.26
CA GLU A 94 12.88 3.81 8.05
C GLU A 94 13.25 5.12 7.32
N ASN A 95 14.00 5.05 6.22
CA ASN A 95 14.39 6.21 5.42
C ASN A 95 13.30 6.68 4.43
N LEU A 96 12.19 5.95 4.30
CA LEU A 96 11.06 6.38 3.47
C LEU A 96 10.29 7.52 4.15
N ASN A 97 9.76 8.46 3.35
CA ASN A 97 8.74 9.41 3.77
C ASN A 97 7.38 8.86 3.33
N VAL A 98 6.47 8.57 4.26
CA VAL A 98 5.23 7.85 3.93
C VAL A 98 4.01 8.68 4.30
N THR A 99 3.14 8.94 3.33
CA THR A 99 1.82 9.55 3.53
C THR A 99 0.74 8.47 3.42
N LEU A 100 -0.02 8.26 4.49
CA LEU A 100 -1.10 7.28 4.57
C LEU A 100 -2.45 8.00 4.44
N VAL A 101 -3.24 7.61 3.46
CA VAL A 101 -4.53 8.25 3.16
C VAL A 101 -5.67 7.24 3.30
N ASP A 102 -6.68 7.56 4.09
CA ASP A 102 -7.93 6.78 4.13
C ASP A 102 -9.14 7.71 4.27
N SER A 103 -10.26 7.30 3.70
CA SER A 103 -11.53 8.04 3.75
C SER A 103 -12.31 7.83 5.05
N LEU A 104 -11.88 6.93 5.92
CA LEU A 104 -12.53 6.60 7.19
C LEU A 104 -11.68 7.10 8.37
N ASN A 105 -12.17 8.13 9.07
CA ASN A 105 -11.45 8.73 10.20
C ASN A 105 -11.07 7.72 11.30
N LYS A 106 -11.92 6.72 11.55
CA LYS A 106 -11.63 5.66 12.53
C LYS A 106 -10.37 4.85 12.21
N ARG A 107 -10.03 4.69 10.92
CA ARG A 107 -8.79 4.05 10.47
C ARG A 107 -7.58 4.95 10.69
N ILE A 108 -7.72 6.25 10.41
CA ILE A 108 -6.68 7.24 10.70
C ILE A 108 -6.38 7.31 12.19
N ASN A 109 -7.39 7.25 13.06
CA ASN A 109 -7.19 7.19 14.51
C ASN A 109 -6.41 5.94 14.94
N PHE A 110 -6.73 4.77 14.38
CA PHE A 110 -5.95 3.55 14.58
C PHE A 110 -4.49 3.73 14.14
N LEU A 111 -4.27 4.25 12.95
CA LEU A 111 -2.93 4.45 12.40
C LEU A 111 -2.11 5.44 13.23
N ASN A 112 -2.75 6.47 13.80
CA ASN A 112 -2.09 7.40 14.72
C ASN A 112 -1.58 6.68 15.97
N GLU A 113 -2.39 5.80 16.56
CA GLU A 113 -1.96 4.99 17.70
C GLU A 113 -0.80 4.05 17.34
N VAL A 114 -0.88 3.42 16.15
CA VAL A 114 0.22 2.58 15.64
C VAL A 114 1.50 3.39 15.48
N CYS A 115 1.45 4.56 14.85
CA CYS A 115 2.64 5.40 14.61
C CYS A 115 3.29 5.80 15.93
N ILE A 116 2.50 6.20 16.93
CA ILE A 116 3.00 6.56 18.27
C ILE A 116 3.62 5.34 18.96
N ALA A 117 2.92 4.21 19.00
CA ALA A 117 3.38 3.02 19.70
C ALA A 117 4.64 2.40 19.10
N LEU A 118 4.86 2.58 17.79
CA LEU A 118 6.01 2.06 17.07
C LEU A 118 7.13 3.08 16.93
N ASP A 119 6.96 4.31 17.43
CA ASP A 119 7.91 5.40 17.25
C ASP A 119 8.34 5.52 15.78
N LEU A 120 7.35 5.77 14.89
CA LEU A 120 7.56 5.93 13.46
C LEU A 120 7.67 7.43 13.12
N GLU A 121 8.80 7.81 12.58
CA GLU A 121 9.07 9.16 12.09
C GLU A 121 8.75 9.28 10.59
N ASN A 122 8.64 10.52 10.09
CA ASN A 122 8.40 10.80 8.66
C ASN A 122 7.17 10.07 8.09
N ILE A 123 6.08 10.04 8.88
CA ILE A 123 4.76 9.58 8.47
C ILE A 123 3.75 10.71 8.58
N GLU A 124 2.99 10.91 7.51
CA GLU A 124 1.85 11.81 7.48
C GLU A 124 0.55 10.99 7.38
N LEU A 125 -0.45 11.32 8.22
CA LEU A 125 -1.74 10.64 8.25
C LEU A 125 -2.83 11.61 7.75
N ILE A 126 -3.57 11.23 6.70
CA ILE A 126 -4.55 12.11 6.07
C ILE A 126 -5.91 11.43 6.01
N HIS A 127 -6.90 12.03 6.69
CA HIS A 127 -8.30 11.68 6.50
C HIS A 127 -8.85 12.42 5.29
N SER A 128 -8.90 11.77 4.15
CA SER A 128 -9.44 12.33 2.90
C SER A 128 -9.83 11.23 1.91
N ARG A 129 -10.69 11.59 0.96
CA ARG A 129 -10.82 10.80 -0.28
C ARG A 129 -9.68 11.14 -1.23
N ALA A 130 -9.19 10.15 -1.97
CA ALA A 130 -8.14 10.33 -2.97
C ALA A 130 -8.48 11.44 -3.97
N GLU A 131 -9.73 11.44 -4.47
CA GLU A 131 -10.21 12.39 -5.48
C GLU A 131 -10.20 13.85 -4.99
N ASP A 132 -10.39 14.06 -3.69
CA ASP A 132 -10.38 15.41 -3.12
C ASP A 132 -8.96 15.84 -2.76
N LEU A 133 -8.16 14.96 -2.20
CA LEU A 133 -6.76 15.24 -1.87
C LEU A 133 -5.92 15.57 -3.12
N ALA A 134 -6.15 14.85 -4.22
CA ALA A 134 -5.42 15.07 -5.48
C ALA A 134 -5.71 16.43 -6.16
N LYS A 135 -6.68 17.21 -5.67
CA LYS A 135 -6.92 18.60 -6.09
C LYS A 135 -6.00 19.58 -5.38
N ASN A 136 -5.46 19.18 -4.23
CA ASN A 136 -4.52 20.01 -3.47
C ASN A 136 -3.13 19.97 -4.14
N LYS A 137 -2.61 21.13 -4.50
CA LYS A 137 -1.31 21.28 -5.17
C LYS A 137 -0.13 20.74 -4.36
N SER A 138 -0.24 20.69 -3.02
CA SER A 138 0.81 20.16 -2.16
C SER A 138 0.96 18.64 -2.28
N TYR A 139 -0.06 17.94 -2.77
CA TYR A 139 -0.04 16.47 -2.91
C TYR A 139 -0.03 16.02 -4.37
N ARG A 140 -0.67 16.79 -5.26
CA ARG A 140 -0.75 16.46 -6.67
C ARG A 140 0.61 16.43 -7.32
N GLU A 141 0.96 15.29 -7.95
CA GLU A 141 2.20 15.07 -8.71
C GLU A 141 3.49 15.40 -7.93
N ASN A 142 3.47 15.13 -6.60
CA ASN A 142 4.60 15.40 -5.70
C ASN A 142 5.27 14.14 -5.14
N PHE A 143 4.70 12.96 -5.34
CA PHE A 143 5.24 11.71 -4.81
C PHE A 143 6.12 10.99 -5.83
N ASP A 144 7.15 10.33 -5.32
CA ASP A 144 8.00 9.44 -6.12
C ASP A 144 7.22 8.20 -6.52
N LYS A 145 6.46 7.65 -5.56
CA LYS A 145 5.65 6.46 -5.79
C LYS A 145 4.30 6.54 -5.08
N SER A 146 3.32 5.87 -5.67
CA SER A 146 2.13 5.42 -4.92
C SER A 146 2.16 3.91 -4.73
N VAL A 147 1.66 3.48 -3.60
CA VAL A 147 1.44 2.07 -3.29
C VAL A 147 -0.02 1.87 -2.91
N SER A 148 -0.60 0.72 -3.25
CA SER A 148 -1.96 0.41 -2.86
C SER A 148 -2.21 -1.09 -2.86
N ARG A 149 -3.08 -1.55 -1.95
CA ARG A 149 -3.48 -2.95 -1.82
C ARG A 149 -4.98 -3.09 -1.56
N ALA A 150 -5.66 -3.89 -2.38
CA ALA A 150 -7.08 -4.27 -2.19
C ALA A 150 -8.08 -3.09 -2.12
N VAL A 151 -7.83 -1.99 -2.84
CA VAL A 151 -8.66 -0.77 -2.81
C VAL A 151 -9.78 -0.82 -3.84
N ALA A 152 -9.45 -1.07 -5.10
CA ALA A 152 -10.40 -1.06 -6.23
C ALA A 152 -9.84 -1.87 -7.41
N ASN A 153 -10.63 -2.01 -8.50
CA ASN A 153 -10.09 -2.50 -9.76
C ASN A 153 -9.04 -1.52 -10.32
N LEU A 154 -8.16 -2.01 -11.18
CA LEU A 154 -6.99 -1.26 -11.66
C LEU A 154 -7.36 0.03 -12.41
N THR A 155 -8.47 0.04 -13.15
CA THR A 155 -8.98 1.23 -13.85
C THR A 155 -9.29 2.36 -12.87
N THR A 156 -10.06 2.06 -11.83
CA THR A 156 -10.43 3.01 -10.77
C THR A 156 -9.22 3.38 -9.93
N LEU A 157 -8.39 2.39 -9.61
CA LEU A 157 -7.18 2.58 -8.82
C LEU A 157 -6.19 3.52 -9.52
N ALA A 158 -6.02 3.40 -10.83
CA ALA A 158 -5.17 4.29 -11.61
C ALA A 158 -5.64 5.75 -11.50
N GLU A 159 -6.97 6.01 -11.45
CA GLU A 159 -7.49 7.37 -11.27
C GLU A 159 -7.31 7.89 -9.85
N TYR A 160 -7.21 7.00 -8.85
CA TYR A 160 -6.91 7.38 -7.46
C TYR A 160 -5.43 7.69 -7.27
N ASP A 161 -4.53 6.91 -7.86
CA ASP A 161 -3.10 6.90 -7.55
C ASP A 161 -2.27 7.81 -8.49
N LEU A 162 -2.46 7.71 -9.83
CA LEU A 162 -1.63 8.42 -10.80
C LEU A 162 -1.61 9.95 -10.65
N PRO A 163 -2.69 10.62 -10.19
CA PRO A 163 -2.66 12.06 -9.96
C PRO A 163 -1.68 12.53 -8.88
N PHE A 164 -1.22 11.66 -7.99
CA PHE A 164 -0.26 12.01 -6.94
C PHE A 164 1.20 11.88 -7.38
N ILE A 165 1.45 11.07 -8.40
CA ILE A 165 2.79 10.68 -8.80
C ILE A 165 3.39 11.72 -9.74
N LYS A 166 4.59 12.19 -9.44
CA LYS A 166 5.35 13.09 -10.31
C LYS A 166 5.78 12.38 -11.60
N LYS A 167 5.97 13.12 -12.69
CA LYS A 167 6.54 12.54 -13.92
C LYS A 167 7.89 11.88 -13.63
N GLY A 168 8.07 10.65 -14.08
CA GLY A 168 9.23 9.80 -13.79
C GLY A 168 9.09 8.96 -12.52
N GLY A 169 8.02 9.17 -11.74
CA GLY A 169 7.67 8.29 -10.61
C GLY A 169 6.88 7.06 -11.06
N GLN A 170 6.41 6.25 -10.09
CA GLN A 170 5.84 4.94 -10.37
C GLN A 170 4.68 4.59 -9.42
N MET A 171 3.64 3.99 -9.95
CA MET A 171 2.58 3.35 -9.18
C MET A 171 2.90 1.86 -9.01
N ILE A 172 2.75 1.35 -7.80
CA ILE A 172 2.93 -0.06 -7.42
C ILE A 172 1.59 -0.58 -6.89
N ALA A 173 0.87 -1.34 -7.70
CA ALA A 173 -0.42 -1.91 -7.32
C ALA A 173 -0.27 -3.38 -6.93
N MET A 174 -0.59 -3.72 -5.67
CA MET A 174 -0.63 -5.09 -5.17
C MET A 174 -2.02 -5.68 -5.43
N LYS A 175 -2.07 -6.74 -6.24
CA LYS A 175 -3.30 -7.31 -6.77
C LYS A 175 -3.38 -8.83 -6.58
N GLY A 176 -4.57 -9.40 -6.80
CA GLY A 176 -4.75 -10.83 -6.94
C GLY A 176 -4.08 -11.37 -8.20
N PHE A 177 -4.06 -12.68 -8.35
CA PHE A 177 -3.37 -13.34 -9.46
C PHE A 177 -4.10 -13.19 -10.80
N GLU A 178 -5.42 -13.29 -10.79
CA GLU A 178 -6.28 -13.15 -11.97
C GLU A 178 -6.41 -11.68 -12.34
N ILE A 179 -5.38 -11.13 -12.99
CA ILE A 179 -5.25 -9.71 -13.29
C ILE A 179 -5.36 -9.40 -14.79
N ASP A 180 -5.31 -10.40 -15.68
CA ASP A 180 -5.13 -10.19 -17.12
C ASP A 180 -6.30 -9.41 -17.75
N GLU A 181 -7.54 -9.74 -17.42
CA GLU A 181 -8.72 -8.99 -17.86
C GLU A 181 -8.72 -7.57 -17.28
N GLU A 182 -8.34 -7.43 -16.02
CA GLU A 182 -8.28 -6.14 -15.35
C GLU A 182 -7.21 -5.23 -15.97
N LEU A 183 -6.07 -5.78 -16.40
CA LEU A 183 -5.01 -5.06 -17.13
C LEU A 183 -5.53 -4.53 -18.48
N GLN A 184 -6.17 -5.37 -19.27
CA GLN A 184 -6.75 -4.99 -20.57
C GLN A 184 -7.75 -3.85 -20.40
N ASN A 185 -8.66 -3.97 -19.44
CA ASN A 185 -9.68 -2.95 -19.16
C ASN A 185 -9.10 -1.64 -18.64
N ALA A 186 -7.96 -1.67 -17.95
CA ALA A 186 -7.32 -0.50 -17.36
C ALA A 186 -6.37 0.24 -18.30
N GLU A 187 -5.89 -0.38 -19.37
CA GLU A 187 -4.83 0.17 -20.24
C GLU A 187 -5.16 1.55 -20.77
N LYS A 188 -6.38 1.74 -21.29
CA LYS A 188 -6.83 3.04 -21.82
C LYS A 188 -6.88 4.11 -20.72
N ALA A 189 -7.41 3.77 -19.56
CA ALA A 189 -7.48 4.69 -18.41
C ALA A 189 -6.08 5.10 -17.95
N ILE A 190 -5.19 4.14 -17.80
CA ILE A 190 -3.79 4.37 -17.39
C ILE A 190 -3.11 5.32 -18.39
N ASN A 191 -3.25 5.08 -19.69
CA ASN A 191 -2.68 5.95 -20.73
C ASN A 191 -3.24 7.38 -20.68
N ILE A 192 -4.57 7.54 -20.48
CA ILE A 192 -5.21 8.86 -20.34
C ILE A 192 -4.69 9.60 -19.13
N LEU A 193 -4.48 8.89 -18.01
CA LEU A 193 -4.00 9.44 -16.74
C LEU A 193 -2.49 9.73 -16.73
N GLY A 194 -1.80 9.40 -17.81
CA GLY A 194 -0.37 9.66 -18.00
C GLY A 194 0.53 8.52 -17.50
N GLY A 195 -0.01 7.34 -17.28
CA GLY A 195 0.73 6.13 -16.91
C GLY A 195 1.08 5.25 -18.12
N LYS A 196 1.97 4.27 -17.88
CA LYS A 196 2.30 3.17 -18.77
C LYS A 196 2.62 1.94 -17.96
N ILE A 197 1.92 0.84 -18.20
CA ILE A 197 2.25 -0.46 -17.57
C ILE A 197 3.61 -0.90 -18.10
N ILE A 198 4.53 -1.25 -17.20
CA ILE A 198 5.90 -1.67 -17.55
C ILE A 198 6.20 -3.09 -17.09
N GLU A 199 5.56 -3.57 -16.03
CA GLU A 199 5.81 -4.90 -15.49
C GLU A 199 4.57 -5.45 -14.78
N VAL A 200 4.35 -6.75 -14.91
CA VAL A 200 3.39 -7.52 -14.12
C VAL A 200 4.12 -8.71 -13.53
N ASN A 201 4.41 -8.67 -12.25
CA ASN A 201 5.11 -9.74 -11.55
C ASN A 201 4.09 -10.63 -10.83
N LYS A 202 3.88 -11.85 -11.35
CA LYS A 202 3.00 -12.86 -10.75
C LYS A 202 3.82 -13.85 -9.91
N PHE A 203 3.39 -14.11 -8.68
CA PHE A 203 4.07 -15.03 -7.76
C PHE A 203 3.09 -15.72 -6.81
N THR A 204 3.55 -16.76 -6.14
CA THR A 204 2.83 -17.39 -5.04
C THR A 204 3.45 -16.93 -3.72
N LEU A 205 2.62 -16.48 -2.80
CA LEU A 205 3.06 -16.07 -1.47
C LEU A 205 3.58 -17.29 -0.70
N ILE A 206 4.73 -17.16 -0.08
CA ILE A 206 5.40 -18.25 0.62
C ILE A 206 4.46 -18.98 1.61
N ASP A 207 4.63 -20.29 1.72
CA ASP A 207 3.86 -21.18 2.61
C ASP A 207 2.33 -21.09 2.46
N THR A 208 1.87 -20.66 1.30
CA THR A 208 0.44 -20.60 0.99
C THR A 208 0.19 -20.93 -0.47
N ASP A 209 -1.08 -21.22 -0.82
CA ASP A 209 -1.56 -21.29 -2.20
C ASP A 209 -2.02 -19.91 -2.71
N ASN A 210 -1.82 -18.85 -1.91
CA ASN A 210 -2.25 -17.51 -2.27
C ASN A 210 -1.36 -16.93 -3.36
N LYS A 211 -1.90 -16.86 -4.56
CA LYS A 211 -1.26 -16.24 -5.70
C LYS A 211 -1.48 -14.73 -5.69
N ARG A 212 -0.46 -13.97 -6.10
CA ARG A 212 -0.41 -12.51 -6.10
C ARG A 212 0.13 -11.97 -7.42
N SER A 213 -0.16 -10.72 -7.67
CA SER A 213 0.53 -9.95 -8.71
C SER A 213 0.90 -8.56 -8.20
N ILE A 214 2.01 -8.04 -8.67
CA ILE A 214 2.43 -6.66 -8.52
C ILE A 214 2.44 -6.04 -9.91
N VAL A 215 1.68 -4.97 -10.10
CA VAL A 215 1.63 -4.22 -11.35
C VAL A 215 2.39 -2.92 -11.17
N LEU A 216 3.41 -2.71 -12.01
CA LEU A 216 4.21 -1.48 -12.03
C LEU A 216 3.77 -0.61 -13.20
N ILE A 217 3.45 0.65 -12.89
CA ILE A 217 2.98 1.64 -13.85
C ILE A 217 3.84 2.88 -13.73
N ASP A 218 4.64 3.18 -14.76
CA ASP A 218 5.44 4.39 -14.80
C ASP A 218 4.57 5.61 -15.12
N LYS A 219 4.83 6.72 -14.44
CA LYS A 219 4.24 8.03 -14.74
C LYS A 219 5.03 8.72 -15.84
N VAL A 220 4.56 8.61 -17.08
CA VAL A 220 5.25 9.13 -18.27
C VAL A 220 4.80 10.53 -18.68
N LYS A 221 3.58 10.94 -18.30
CA LYS A 221 2.99 12.25 -18.60
C LYS A 221 2.24 12.80 -17.39
N PRO A 222 2.07 14.12 -17.27
CA PRO A 222 1.19 14.72 -16.27
C PRO A 222 -0.25 14.23 -16.42
N THR A 223 -0.94 14.02 -15.29
CA THR A 223 -2.37 13.69 -15.29
C THR A 223 -3.19 14.94 -15.72
N PRO A 224 -4.09 14.82 -16.72
CA PRO A 224 -4.91 15.95 -17.15
C PRO A 224 -5.70 16.56 -15.97
N LYS A 225 -5.88 17.89 -15.97
CA LYS A 225 -6.47 18.64 -14.84
C LYS A 225 -7.90 18.23 -14.48
N GLN A 226 -8.64 17.61 -15.43
CA GLN A 226 -9.99 17.09 -15.19
C GLN A 226 -10.02 15.83 -14.31
N PHE A 227 -8.87 15.19 -14.09
CA PHE A 227 -8.72 14.03 -13.25
C PHE A 227 -7.97 14.36 -11.94
N PRO A 228 -8.30 13.68 -10.84
CA PRO A 228 -9.39 12.71 -10.73
C PRO A 228 -10.75 13.41 -10.82
N ARG A 229 -11.75 12.68 -11.27
CA ARG A 229 -13.15 13.12 -11.29
C ARG A 229 -13.69 13.27 -9.86
N LYS A 230 -14.90 13.81 -9.70
CA LYS A 230 -15.54 14.01 -8.38
C LYS A 230 -15.58 12.71 -7.58
N ALA A 231 -15.47 12.82 -6.27
CA ALA A 231 -15.48 11.70 -5.33
C ALA A 231 -16.64 10.72 -5.59
N GLY A 232 -16.28 9.43 -5.67
CA GLY A 232 -17.17 8.31 -5.98
C GLY A 232 -17.47 8.11 -7.47
N LYS A 233 -17.16 9.06 -8.36
CA LYS A 233 -17.36 8.90 -9.81
C LYS A 233 -16.44 7.84 -10.41
N PRO A 234 -15.13 7.79 -10.08
CA PRO A 234 -14.24 6.75 -10.61
C PRO A 234 -14.73 5.33 -10.37
N LEU A 235 -15.31 5.08 -9.20
CA LEU A 235 -15.84 3.76 -8.83
C LEU A 235 -17.14 3.41 -9.55
N LYS A 236 -18.06 4.39 -9.68
CA LYS A 236 -19.38 4.17 -10.29
C LYS A 236 -19.34 4.10 -11.82
N GLU A 237 -18.46 4.85 -12.40
CA GLU A 237 -18.29 5.03 -13.86
C GLU A 237 -16.79 4.96 -14.21
N PRO A 238 -16.14 3.78 -14.16
CA PRO A 238 -14.73 3.67 -14.54
C PRO A 238 -14.48 4.20 -15.95
N ILE A 239 -13.29 4.75 -16.21
CA ILE A 239 -12.87 5.21 -17.54
C ILE A 239 -12.88 4.00 -18.49
N LYS A 240 -13.61 4.12 -19.61
CA LYS A 240 -13.74 3.07 -20.64
C LYS A 240 -12.83 3.34 -21.84
#